data_a709c08b3089626fce0a79edc62ab161
#
_entry.id   a709c08b3089626fce0a79edc62ab161
#
_cell.length_a   1.000
_cell.length_b   1.000
_cell.length_c   1.000
_cell.angle_alpha   90.00
_cell.angle_beta   90.00
_cell.angle_gamma   90.00
#
_symmetry.space_group_name_H-M   'P 1'
#
loop_
_entity.id
_entity.type
_entity.pdbx_description
1 polymer ?
#
loop_
_entity_poly.entity_id
_entity_poly.type
_entity_poly.pdbx_seq_one_letter_code
_entity_poly.pdbx_strand_id
1 'polypeptide(L)'
;MPKMFDDLHAYFYENVRVAYREFKERLVEPRAGRSVDLRLAVGACEALFHLREHLPEAHALSRAEAEARCPDLALVGDIANVSKHRTVTKPTPHGAPLLTSATQLQEIINMIHYEDAEGEYRCISKQVVAKLADGTLADVMQAQTNVLNFWENYLTEIGVLKVATVHTYDDGLGYRPRPPHAGAPTFEILRGVRFRQTLQLMKFNPDTGRAEPMPLPEGAKARMQIRRRPRHQVDITLRHDESGREFTRTITLTEDESEALDTASEEGYEALLEGFESMRNGFNELAADIFRDSSGGKSEASAPT
;
A
#
# COMPACT_ATOMS: atom_id res chain seq x y z
N MET A 1 -20.51 16.73 20.78
CA MET A 1 -19.33 16.64 19.88
C MET A 1 -19.86 16.69 18.46
N PRO A 2 -19.35 17.57 17.57
CA PRO A 2 -19.70 17.49 16.16
C PRO A 2 -19.35 16.08 15.67
N LYS A 3 -20.22 15.47 14.89
CA LYS A 3 -19.91 14.18 14.24
C LYS A 3 -18.82 14.47 13.21
N MET A 4 -17.86 13.56 13.05
CA MET A 4 -16.73 13.70 12.12
C MET A 4 -17.19 13.98 10.67
N PHE A 5 -18.40 13.53 10.34
CA PHE A 5 -19.06 13.80 9.05
C PHE A 5 -20.46 14.30 9.34
N ASP A 6 -20.68 15.61 9.23
CA ASP A 6 -21.95 16.26 9.62
C ASP A 6 -23.06 16.05 8.58
N ASP A 7 -22.68 15.80 7.32
CA ASP A 7 -23.59 15.64 6.23
C ASP A 7 -23.10 14.57 5.19
N LEU A 8 -23.98 14.20 4.30
CA LEU A 8 -23.72 13.22 3.25
C LEU A 8 -22.64 13.68 2.26
N HIS A 9 -22.56 14.98 1.98
CA HIS A 9 -21.56 15.55 1.09
C HIS A 9 -20.14 15.41 1.70
N ALA A 10 -19.98 15.78 2.98
CA ALA A 10 -18.72 15.61 3.71
C ALA A 10 -18.34 14.12 3.80
N TYR A 11 -19.26 13.24 4.15
CA TYR A 11 -19.01 11.80 4.19
C TYR A 11 -18.51 11.26 2.83
N PHE A 12 -19.15 11.67 1.74
CA PHE A 12 -18.75 11.23 0.40
C PHE A 12 -17.35 11.71 0.03
N TYR A 13 -17.05 13.00 0.21
CA TYR A 13 -15.74 13.56 -0.18
C TYR A 13 -14.60 13.16 0.74
N GLU A 14 -14.83 13.16 2.06
CA GLU A 14 -13.77 13.02 3.06
C GLU A 14 -13.53 11.56 3.48
N ASN A 15 -14.50 10.68 3.24
CA ASN A 15 -14.36 9.26 3.54
C ASN A 15 -14.34 8.41 2.26
N VAL A 16 -15.41 8.44 1.47
CA VAL A 16 -15.56 7.51 0.33
C VAL A 16 -14.52 7.77 -0.75
N ARG A 17 -14.43 9.03 -1.23
CA ARG A 17 -13.47 9.39 -2.29
C ARG A 17 -12.01 9.31 -1.82
N VAL A 18 -11.74 9.61 -0.55
CA VAL A 18 -10.39 9.49 0.03
C VAL A 18 -9.97 8.03 0.07
N ALA A 19 -10.77 7.14 0.64
CA ALA A 19 -10.45 5.71 0.72
C ALA A 19 -10.23 5.08 -0.66
N TYR A 20 -11.09 5.41 -1.63
CA TYR A 20 -10.91 4.96 -3.02
C TYR A 20 -9.60 5.46 -3.63
N ARG A 21 -9.29 6.75 -3.47
CA ARG A 21 -8.07 7.36 -4.02
C ARG A 21 -6.81 6.76 -3.40
N GLU A 22 -6.76 6.61 -2.08
CA GLU A 22 -5.63 6.01 -1.39
C GLU A 22 -5.34 4.59 -1.89
N PHE A 23 -6.37 3.78 -2.09
CA PHE A 23 -6.19 2.45 -2.66
C PHE A 23 -5.72 2.52 -4.11
N LYS A 24 -6.30 3.39 -4.95
CA LYS A 24 -5.90 3.56 -6.35
C LYS A 24 -4.44 4.01 -6.48
N GLU A 25 -4.01 5.00 -5.70
CA GLU A 25 -2.64 5.50 -5.67
C GLU A 25 -1.67 4.41 -5.20
N ARG A 26 -2.07 3.63 -4.19
CA ARG A 26 -1.25 2.53 -3.69
C ARG A 26 -0.99 1.45 -4.73
N LEU A 27 -1.94 1.16 -5.62
CA LEU A 27 -1.75 0.14 -6.66
C LEU A 27 -0.65 0.50 -7.67
N VAL A 28 -0.37 1.78 -7.89
CA VAL A 28 0.71 2.21 -8.81
C VAL A 28 2.08 2.33 -8.14
N GLU A 29 2.15 2.28 -6.83
CA GLU A 29 3.43 2.29 -6.12
C GLU A 29 4.18 0.98 -6.32
N PRO A 30 5.52 1.02 -6.55
CA PRO A 30 6.34 -0.18 -6.74
C PRO A 30 6.66 -0.87 -5.40
N ARG A 31 5.68 -0.99 -4.52
CA ARG A 31 5.80 -1.56 -3.18
C ARG A 31 4.66 -2.53 -2.90
N ALA A 32 4.94 -3.63 -2.20
CA ALA A 32 3.94 -4.55 -1.67
C ALA A 32 4.36 -5.13 -0.33
N GLY A 33 3.43 -5.73 0.38
CA GLY A 33 3.68 -6.38 1.66
C GLY A 33 2.88 -5.74 2.80
N ARG A 34 2.98 -6.35 4.00
CA ARG A 34 2.18 -5.99 5.18
C ARG A 34 0.67 -5.94 4.90
N SER A 35 0.20 -6.63 3.87
CA SER A 35 -1.20 -6.62 3.42
C SER A 35 -1.79 -5.19 3.34
N VAL A 36 -0.96 -4.20 2.99
CA VAL A 36 -1.41 -2.79 2.92
C VAL A 36 -2.42 -2.64 1.80
N ASP A 37 -2.14 -3.25 0.65
CA ASP A 37 -3.03 -3.16 -0.52
C ASP A 37 -4.39 -3.81 -0.21
N LEU A 38 -4.41 -4.97 0.47
CA LEU A 38 -5.65 -5.61 0.95
C LEU A 38 -6.40 -4.75 1.95
N ARG A 39 -5.70 -4.13 2.90
CA ARG A 39 -6.33 -3.28 3.93
C ARG A 39 -6.99 -2.05 3.30
N LEU A 40 -6.30 -1.39 2.37
CA LEU A 40 -6.85 -0.23 1.67
C LEU A 40 -8.01 -0.62 0.76
N ALA A 41 -7.91 -1.76 0.06
CA ALA A 41 -9.02 -2.30 -0.74
C ALA A 41 -10.27 -2.54 0.10
N VAL A 42 -10.10 -3.18 1.26
CA VAL A 42 -11.22 -3.46 2.18
C VAL A 42 -11.80 -2.16 2.74
N GLY A 43 -10.97 -1.22 3.20
CA GLY A 43 -11.43 0.08 3.71
C GLY A 43 -12.23 0.87 2.69
N ALA A 44 -11.80 0.88 1.43
CA ALA A 44 -12.54 1.51 0.34
C ALA A 44 -13.87 0.79 0.05
N CYS A 45 -13.91 -0.56 0.11
CA CYS A 45 -15.16 -1.31 0.00
C CYS A 45 -16.13 -0.98 1.14
N GLU A 46 -15.65 -0.88 2.38
CA GLU A 46 -16.47 -0.49 3.53
C GLU A 46 -17.07 0.90 3.35
N ALA A 47 -16.25 1.89 2.98
CA ALA A 47 -16.71 3.25 2.77
C ALA A 47 -17.77 3.34 1.64
N LEU A 48 -17.53 2.68 0.51
CA LEU A 48 -18.45 2.64 -0.63
C LEU A 48 -19.76 1.93 -0.28
N PHE A 49 -19.70 0.81 0.44
CA PHE A 49 -20.88 0.02 0.78
C PHE A 49 -21.77 0.71 1.82
N HIS A 50 -21.17 1.33 2.84
CA HIS A 50 -21.92 1.99 3.91
C HIS A 50 -22.44 3.38 3.53
N LEU A 51 -22.01 3.97 2.42
CA LEU A 51 -22.55 5.24 1.95
C LEU A 51 -24.08 5.25 1.87
N ARG A 52 -24.69 4.12 1.46
CA ARG A 52 -26.17 3.97 1.43
C ARG A 52 -26.86 4.22 2.78
N GLU A 53 -26.16 4.00 3.89
CA GLU A 53 -26.70 4.18 5.26
C GLU A 53 -26.72 5.65 5.68
N HIS A 54 -26.06 6.51 4.93
CA HIS A 54 -26.01 7.96 5.12
C HIS A 54 -26.99 8.72 4.22
N LEU A 55 -27.71 8.00 3.34
CA LEU A 55 -28.69 8.63 2.47
C LEU A 55 -29.85 9.19 3.29
N PRO A 56 -30.43 10.36 2.90
CA PRO A 56 -31.66 10.86 3.48
C PRO A 56 -32.79 9.85 3.32
N GLU A 57 -33.71 9.80 4.28
CA GLU A 57 -34.83 8.83 4.28
C GLU A 57 -35.66 8.85 2.97
N ALA A 58 -35.87 10.05 2.41
CA ALA A 58 -36.58 10.24 1.14
C ALA A 58 -35.87 9.63 -0.08
N HIS A 59 -34.57 9.33 0.06
CA HIS A 59 -33.71 8.79 -0.98
C HIS A 59 -33.00 7.51 -0.53
N ALA A 60 -33.49 6.88 0.53
CA ALA A 60 -32.88 5.66 1.04
C ALA A 60 -32.97 4.53 0.00
N LEU A 61 -31.85 3.80 -0.15
CA LEU A 61 -31.79 2.61 -0.97
C LEU A 61 -31.56 1.39 -0.08
N SER A 62 -32.41 0.40 -0.20
CA SER A 62 -32.10 -0.92 0.34
C SER A 62 -30.89 -1.52 -0.38
N ARG A 63 -30.23 -2.49 0.24
CA ARG A 63 -29.14 -3.21 -0.40
C ARG A 63 -29.58 -3.83 -1.73
N ALA A 64 -30.77 -4.44 -1.78
CA ALA A 64 -31.30 -5.07 -2.99
C ALA A 64 -31.50 -4.07 -4.15
N GLU A 65 -32.07 -2.89 -3.86
CA GLU A 65 -32.26 -1.85 -4.86
C GLU A 65 -30.93 -1.29 -5.39
N ALA A 66 -29.97 -1.08 -4.48
CA ALA A 66 -28.65 -0.61 -4.86
C ALA A 66 -27.89 -1.64 -5.72
N GLU A 67 -27.91 -2.92 -5.35
CA GLU A 67 -27.33 -4.02 -6.14
C GLU A 67 -28.02 -4.21 -7.50
N ALA A 68 -29.34 -4.01 -7.59
CA ALA A 68 -30.06 -4.04 -8.87
C ALA A 68 -29.63 -2.91 -9.82
N ARG A 69 -29.29 -1.74 -9.28
CA ARG A 69 -28.80 -0.58 -10.07
C ARG A 69 -27.30 -0.66 -10.38
N CYS A 70 -26.50 -1.28 -9.51
CA CYS A 70 -25.06 -1.47 -9.65
C CYS A 70 -24.67 -2.87 -9.16
N PRO A 71 -24.57 -3.88 -10.05
CA PRO A 71 -24.26 -5.26 -9.67
C PRO A 71 -22.95 -5.42 -8.89
N ASP A 72 -21.94 -4.59 -9.15
CA ASP A 72 -20.66 -4.63 -8.43
C ASP A 72 -20.78 -4.27 -6.93
N LEU A 73 -21.91 -3.64 -6.53
CA LEU A 73 -22.20 -3.40 -5.12
C LEU A 73 -22.36 -4.69 -4.32
N ALA A 74 -22.76 -5.78 -4.97
CA ALA A 74 -22.82 -7.11 -4.37
C ALA A 74 -21.42 -7.56 -3.90
N LEU A 75 -20.42 -7.47 -4.79
CA LEU A 75 -19.04 -7.83 -4.48
C LEU A 75 -18.44 -6.89 -3.41
N VAL A 76 -18.60 -5.58 -3.59
CA VAL A 76 -18.10 -4.57 -2.64
C VAL A 76 -18.72 -4.78 -1.25
N GLY A 77 -20.02 -5.06 -1.17
CA GLY A 77 -20.72 -5.35 0.08
C GLY A 77 -20.28 -6.66 0.74
N ASP A 78 -20.00 -7.69 -0.05
CA ASP A 78 -19.52 -8.96 0.49
C ASP A 78 -18.08 -8.83 1.00
N ILE A 79 -17.22 -8.05 0.33
CA ILE A 79 -15.88 -7.72 0.83
C ILE A 79 -15.96 -7.00 2.17
N ALA A 80 -16.82 -5.98 2.30
CA ALA A 80 -17.05 -5.25 3.54
C ALA A 80 -17.56 -6.16 4.67
N ASN A 81 -18.34 -7.19 4.36
CA ASN A 81 -18.84 -8.15 5.35
C ASN A 81 -17.77 -9.17 5.79
N VAL A 82 -16.98 -9.74 4.87
CA VAL A 82 -15.95 -10.72 5.22
C VAL A 82 -14.78 -10.10 5.98
N SER A 83 -14.63 -8.78 5.95
CA SER A 83 -13.65 -8.06 6.77
C SER A 83 -13.98 -8.11 8.26
N LYS A 84 -15.28 -8.06 8.58
CA LYS A 84 -15.83 -8.02 9.95
C LYS A 84 -16.09 -9.40 10.54
N HIS A 85 -16.33 -10.39 9.70
CA HIS A 85 -16.73 -11.73 10.11
C HIS A 85 -15.73 -12.79 9.62
N ARG A 86 -15.42 -13.77 10.48
CA ARG A 86 -14.55 -14.88 10.10
C ARG A 86 -15.11 -15.67 8.91
N THR A 87 -16.42 -15.83 8.87
CA THR A 87 -17.16 -16.49 7.79
C THR A 87 -18.51 -15.80 7.61
N VAL A 88 -18.92 -15.63 6.37
CA VAL A 88 -20.24 -15.09 5.99
C VAL A 88 -21.05 -16.21 5.36
N THR A 89 -22.15 -16.60 6.01
CA THR A 89 -23.01 -17.71 5.57
C THR A 89 -24.45 -17.28 5.35
N LYS A 90 -24.83 -16.07 5.82
CA LYS A 90 -26.19 -15.58 5.65
C LYS A 90 -26.47 -15.23 4.19
N PRO A 91 -27.64 -15.59 3.66
CA PRO A 91 -28.06 -15.16 2.33
C PRO A 91 -28.04 -13.64 2.21
N THR A 92 -27.66 -13.18 1.03
CA THR A 92 -27.64 -11.78 0.61
C THR A 92 -28.80 -11.53 -0.37
N PRO A 93 -29.13 -10.28 -0.73
CA PRO A 93 -30.16 -10.01 -1.72
C PRO A 93 -29.92 -10.69 -3.07
N HIS A 94 -28.67 -10.92 -3.45
CA HIS A 94 -28.28 -11.64 -4.66
C HIS A 94 -28.18 -13.17 -4.46
N GLY A 95 -28.61 -13.70 -3.31
CA GLY A 95 -28.61 -15.13 -2.98
C GLY A 95 -27.43 -15.54 -2.09
N ALA A 96 -26.64 -16.51 -2.52
CA ALA A 96 -25.42 -16.91 -1.80
C ALA A 96 -24.37 -15.80 -1.86
N PRO A 97 -23.60 -15.54 -0.77
CA PRO A 97 -22.52 -14.58 -0.81
C PRO A 97 -21.49 -14.93 -1.88
N LEU A 98 -21.02 -13.93 -2.62
CA LEU A 98 -19.92 -14.08 -3.61
C LEU A 98 -18.61 -14.45 -2.91
N LEU A 99 -18.44 -13.95 -1.67
CA LEU A 99 -17.31 -14.25 -0.80
C LEU A 99 -17.81 -14.72 0.57
N THR A 100 -17.22 -15.80 1.06
CA THR A 100 -17.54 -16.35 2.39
C THR A 100 -16.44 -16.11 3.42
N SER A 101 -15.23 -15.72 2.98
CA SER A 101 -14.08 -15.52 3.85
C SER A 101 -13.10 -14.50 3.24
N ALA A 102 -12.46 -13.70 4.08
CA ALA A 102 -11.38 -12.81 3.68
C ALA A 102 -10.16 -13.53 3.08
N THR A 103 -10.05 -14.85 3.24
CA THR A 103 -8.99 -15.65 2.61
C THR A 103 -9.13 -15.75 1.10
N GLN A 104 -10.28 -15.39 0.54
CA GLN A 104 -10.54 -15.34 -0.89
C GLN A 104 -10.04 -14.05 -1.55
N LEU A 105 -9.63 -13.05 -0.75
CA LEU A 105 -8.97 -11.86 -1.25
C LEU A 105 -7.47 -12.12 -1.40
N GLN A 106 -6.90 -11.74 -2.55
CA GLN A 106 -5.51 -11.99 -2.91
C GLN A 106 -4.87 -10.72 -3.50
N GLU A 107 -3.62 -10.48 -3.16
CA GLU A 107 -2.77 -9.51 -3.85
C GLU A 107 -2.03 -10.22 -4.99
N ILE A 108 -2.16 -9.71 -6.21
CA ILE A 108 -1.45 -10.21 -7.38
C ILE A 108 -0.43 -9.19 -7.83
N ILE A 109 0.78 -9.65 -8.07
CA ILE A 109 1.86 -8.88 -8.68
C ILE A 109 2.10 -9.47 -10.06
N ASN A 110 1.77 -8.74 -11.09
CA ASN A 110 1.99 -9.13 -12.48
C ASN A 110 3.35 -8.58 -12.94
N MET A 111 4.27 -9.46 -13.32
CA MET A 111 5.48 -9.10 -14.04
C MET A 111 5.23 -9.32 -15.52
N ILE A 112 5.09 -8.23 -16.28
CA ILE A 112 4.67 -8.25 -17.67
C ILE A 112 5.89 -8.02 -18.56
N HIS A 113 6.12 -8.95 -19.48
CA HIS A 113 7.13 -8.86 -20.53
C HIS A 113 6.54 -8.15 -21.74
N TYR A 114 7.23 -7.13 -22.20
CA TYR A 114 6.99 -6.40 -23.43
C TYR A 114 8.19 -6.53 -24.36
N GLU A 115 7.96 -6.35 -25.66
CA GLU A 115 9.00 -6.32 -26.67
C GLU A 115 8.70 -5.14 -27.63
N ASP A 116 9.71 -4.35 -27.94
CA ASP A 116 9.66 -3.26 -28.91
C ASP A 116 10.91 -3.24 -29.81
N ALA A 117 11.08 -2.21 -30.61
CA ALA A 117 12.22 -2.07 -31.54
C ALA A 117 13.59 -2.01 -30.82
N GLU A 118 13.62 -1.66 -29.55
CA GLU A 118 14.83 -1.57 -28.71
C GLU A 118 15.10 -2.89 -27.94
N GLY A 119 14.20 -3.88 -28.05
CA GLY A 119 14.32 -5.17 -27.42
C GLY A 119 13.28 -5.43 -26.32
N GLU A 120 13.59 -6.36 -25.42
CA GLU A 120 12.69 -6.73 -24.32
C GLU A 120 12.80 -5.74 -23.15
N TYR A 121 11.65 -5.51 -22.48
CA TYR A 121 11.58 -4.80 -21.21
C TYR A 121 10.46 -5.36 -20.35
N ARG A 122 10.41 -4.95 -19.08
CA ARG A 122 9.45 -5.48 -18.11
C ARG A 122 8.79 -4.34 -17.33
N CYS A 123 7.49 -4.49 -17.10
CA CYS A 123 6.74 -3.63 -16.20
C CYS A 123 6.07 -4.47 -15.10
N ILE A 124 5.80 -3.83 -13.97
CA ILE A 124 5.06 -4.43 -12.86
C ILE A 124 3.70 -3.77 -12.76
N SER A 125 2.66 -4.58 -12.58
CA SER A 125 1.31 -4.15 -12.22
C SER A 125 0.86 -4.88 -10.97
N LYS A 126 0.11 -4.22 -10.09
CA LYS A 126 -0.50 -4.80 -8.90
C LYS A 126 -2.00 -4.81 -9.02
N GLN A 127 -2.62 -5.86 -8.49
CA GLN A 127 -4.06 -5.98 -8.40
C GLN A 127 -4.44 -6.59 -7.05
N VAL A 128 -5.58 -6.20 -6.53
CA VAL A 128 -6.29 -6.96 -5.49
C VAL A 128 -7.48 -7.62 -6.14
N VAL A 129 -7.55 -8.94 -6.03
CA VAL A 129 -8.63 -9.71 -6.64
C VAL A 129 -9.40 -10.51 -5.59
N ALA A 130 -10.67 -10.72 -5.88
CA ALA A 130 -11.55 -11.60 -5.13
C ALA A 130 -11.74 -12.90 -5.91
N LYS A 131 -11.39 -14.05 -5.31
CA LYS A 131 -11.68 -15.36 -5.87
C LYS A 131 -13.11 -15.74 -5.51
N LEU A 132 -14.01 -15.71 -6.49
CA LEU A 132 -15.42 -16.03 -6.33
C LEU A 132 -15.64 -17.53 -6.13
N ALA A 133 -16.86 -17.91 -5.74
CA ALA A 133 -17.22 -19.30 -5.47
C ALA A 133 -17.07 -20.23 -6.70
N ASP A 134 -17.25 -19.69 -7.90
CA ASP A 134 -17.06 -20.40 -9.18
C ASP A 134 -15.60 -20.49 -9.63
N GLY A 135 -14.67 -19.90 -8.85
CA GLY A 135 -13.25 -19.84 -9.15
C GLY A 135 -12.82 -18.63 -9.99
N THR A 136 -13.77 -17.83 -10.48
CA THR A 136 -13.47 -16.60 -11.23
C THR A 136 -12.75 -15.59 -10.33
N LEU A 137 -11.80 -14.85 -10.92
CA LEU A 137 -11.12 -13.74 -10.26
C LEU A 137 -11.79 -12.43 -10.67
N ALA A 138 -12.32 -11.70 -9.68
CA ALA A 138 -12.90 -10.37 -9.87
C ALA A 138 -11.90 -9.31 -9.38
N ASP A 139 -11.61 -8.30 -10.20
CA ASP A 139 -10.76 -7.18 -9.81
C ASP A 139 -11.53 -6.24 -8.88
N VAL A 140 -11.00 -6.07 -7.67
CA VAL A 140 -11.64 -5.26 -6.62
C VAL A 140 -11.64 -3.78 -6.97
N MET A 141 -10.56 -3.26 -7.58
CA MET A 141 -10.47 -1.86 -7.96
C MET A 141 -11.45 -1.51 -9.09
N GLN A 142 -11.65 -2.43 -10.05
CA GLN A 142 -12.66 -2.27 -11.09
C GLN A 142 -14.07 -2.18 -10.49
N ALA A 143 -14.41 -3.11 -9.60
CA ALA A 143 -15.70 -3.12 -8.93
C ALA A 143 -15.92 -1.82 -8.11
N GLN A 144 -14.93 -1.38 -7.36
CA GLN A 144 -14.99 -0.13 -6.61
C GLN A 144 -15.17 1.10 -7.53
N THR A 145 -14.50 1.10 -8.69
CA THR A 145 -14.63 2.20 -9.66
C THR A 145 -16.05 2.28 -10.21
N ASN A 146 -16.66 1.14 -10.51
CA ASN A 146 -18.05 1.07 -10.99
C ASN A 146 -19.03 1.53 -9.91
N VAL A 147 -18.82 1.09 -8.66
CA VAL A 147 -19.63 1.52 -7.51
C VAL A 147 -19.45 3.01 -7.21
N LEU A 148 -18.25 3.54 -7.30
CA LEU A 148 -18.03 4.98 -7.12
C LEU A 148 -18.74 5.80 -8.19
N ASN A 149 -18.68 5.39 -9.46
CA ASN A 149 -19.40 6.03 -10.55
C ASN A 149 -20.93 5.95 -10.36
N PHE A 150 -21.43 4.84 -9.85
CA PHE A 150 -22.84 4.71 -9.47
C PHE A 150 -23.22 5.75 -8.40
N TRP A 151 -22.44 5.91 -7.35
CA TRP A 151 -22.69 6.88 -6.28
C TRP A 151 -22.56 8.33 -6.76
N GLU A 152 -21.59 8.65 -7.61
CA GLU A 152 -21.46 9.98 -8.23
C GLU A 152 -22.74 10.36 -8.99
N ASN A 153 -23.27 9.44 -9.80
CA ASN A 153 -24.49 9.64 -10.55
C ASN A 153 -25.71 9.76 -9.63
N TYR A 154 -25.84 8.85 -8.66
CA TYR A 154 -26.98 8.84 -7.74
C TYR A 154 -27.04 10.08 -6.86
N LEU A 155 -25.91 10.50 -6.28
CA LEU A 155 -25.83 11.72 -5.48
C LEU A 155 -26.08 12.99 -6.31
N THR A 156 -25.77 12.96 -7.59
CA THR A 156 -26.14 14.05 -8.52
C THR A 156 -27.64 14.04 -8.82
N GLU A 157 -28.23 12.86 -9.04
CA GLU A 157 -29.68 12.68 -9.26
C GLU A 157 -30.50 13.25 -8.11
N ILE A 158 -30.08 13.00 -6.87
CA ILE A 158 -30.78 13.50 -5.66
C ILE A 158 -30.34 14.91 -5.22
N GLY A 159 -29.51 15.60 -6.01
CA GLY A 159 -29.13 16.98 -5.78
C GLY A 159 -28.08 17.23 -4.69
N VAL A 160 -27.42 16.19 -4.17
CA VAL A 160 -26.31 16.29 -3.22
C VAL A 160 -25.04 16.79 -3.91
N LEU A 161 -24.77 16.28 -5.12
CA LEU A 161 -23.69 16.76 -5.97
C LEU A 161 -24.26 17.61 -7.11
N LYS A 162 -23.49 18.60 -7.55
CA LYS A 162 -23.84 19.44 -8.70
C LYS A 162 -23.57 18.77 -10.03
N VAL A 163 -22.51 17.98 -10.09
CA VAL A 163 -22.01 17.29 -11.29
C VAL A 163 -21.36 15.99 -10.88
N ALA A 164 -21.66 14.91 -11.59
CA ALA A 164 -21.00 13.63 -11.40
C ALA A 164 -19.60 13.65 -12.04
N THR A 165 -18.63 13.11 -11.32
CA THR A 165 -17.29 12.85 -11.85
C THR A 165 -17.23 11.43 -12.38
N VAL A 166 -16.67 11.23 -13.58
CA VAL A 166 -16.43 9.89 -14.13
C VAL A 166 -15.02 9.43 -13.72
N HIS A 167 -14.96 8.32 -13.01
CA HIS A 167 -13.72 7.68 -12.61
C HIS A 167 -13.39 6.54 -13.57
N THR A 168 -12.12 6.40 -13.92
CA THR A 168 -11.60 5.32 -14.75
C THR A 168 -10.54 4.53 -14.00
N TYR A 169 -10.46 3.26 -14.33
CA TYR A 169 -9.43 2.35 -13.81
C TYR A 169 -8.71 1.68 -14.97
N ASP A 170 -7.39 1.66 -14.88
CA ASP A 170 -6.51 0.89 -15.76
C ASP A 170 -5.91 -0.26 -14.92
N ASP A 171 -6.24 -1.50 -15.27
CA ASP A 171 -5.77 -2.71 -14.58
C ASP A 171 -4.27 -2.99 -14.78
N GLY A 172 -3.62 -2.15 -15.59
CA GLY A 172 -2.19 -2.25 -15.86
C GLY A 172 -1.79 -3.44 -16.72
N LEU A 173 -2.74 -4.13 -17.33
CA LEU A 173 -2.49 -5.27 -18.23
C LEU A 173 -2.45 -4.86 -19.71
N GLY A 174 -2.74 -3.60 -20.03
CA GLY A 174 -2.61 -3.02 -21.36
C GLY A 174 -1.16 -2.73 -21.73
N TYR A 175 -0.98 -2.16 -22.94
CA TYR A 175 0.34 -1.70 -23.36
C TYR A 175 0.90 -0.63 -22.41
N ARG A 176 2.17 -0.78 -22.07
CA ARG A 176 2.92 0.20 -21.30
C ARG A 176 4.19 0.59 -22.04
N PRO A 177 4.46 1.90 -22.20
CA PRO A 177 5.70 2.34 -22.83
C PRO A 177 6.92 1.92 -21.99
N ARG A 178 8.05 1.76 -22.65
CA ARG A 178 9.33 1.46 -22.00
C ARG A 178 9.64 2.54 -20.96
N PRO A 179 9.95 2.16 -19.71
CA PRO A 179 10.39 3.13 -18.72
C PRO A 179 11.73 3.74 -19.11
N PRO A 180 11.97 5.04 -18.79
CA PRO A 180 13.20 5.75 -19.19
C PRO A 180 14.49 5.09 -18.70
N HIS A 181 14.42 4.31 -17.63
CA HIS A 181 15.52 3.55 -17.08
C HIS A 181 15.19 2.06 -17.16
N ALA A 182 15.46 1.46 -18.32
CA ALA A 182 15.20 0.05 -18.61
C ALA A 182 16.16 -0.90 -17.87
N GLY A 183 16.33 -0.72 -16.57
CA GLY A 183 16.88 -1.73 -15.67
C GLY A 183 15.83 -2.77 -15.28
N ALA A 184 16.24 -3.81 -14.55
CA ALA A 184 15.27 -4.71 -13.94
C ALA A 184 14.30 -3.89 -13.06
N PRO A 185 12.96 -4.05 -13.21
CA PRO A 185 12.02 -3.28 -12.42
C PRO A 185 12.28 -3.53 -10.94
N THR A 186 12.54 -2.44 -10.21
CA THR A 186 12.76 -2.50 -8.77
C THR A 186 11.41 -2.53 -8.10
N PHE A 187 11.21 -3.53 -7.25
CA PHE A 187 9.97 -3.69 -6.50
C PHE A 187 10.34 -3.94 -5.04
N GLU A 188 9.82 -3.10 -4.16
CA GLU A 188 10.08 -3.21 -2.74
C GLU A 188 9.06 -4.12 -2.07
N ILE A 189 9.54 -5.10 -1.31
CA ILE A 189 8.70 -5.96 -0.47
C ILE A 189 8.89 -5.53 0.98
N LEU A 190 7.86 -4.91 1.55
CA LEU A 190 7.83 -4.50 2.94
C LEU A 190 7.81 -5.73 3.84
N ARG A 191 8.64 -5.73 4.91
CA ARG A 191 8.76 -6.86 5.84
C ARG A 191 7.59 -6.96 6.81
N GLY A 192 7.47 -8.15 7.41
CA GLY A 192 6.65 -8.40 8.59
C GLY A 192 5.28 -8.99 8.30
N VAL A 193 5.07 -9.67 7.16
CA VAL A 193 3.76 -10.17 6.77
C VAL A 193 3.77 -11.59 6.25
N ARG A 194 2.69 -12.29 6.56
CA ARG A 194 2.32 -13.51 5.85
C ARG A 194 2.14 -13.16 4.37
N PHE A 195 3.00 -13.70 3.52
CA PHE A 195 2.89 -13.55 2.07
C PHE A 195 1.56 -14.16 1.59
N ARG A 196 0.62 -13.30 1.22
CA ARG A 196 -0.59 -13.67 0.47
C ARG A 196 -0.52 -13.08 -0.94
N GLN A 197 0.68 -12.96 -1.46
CA GLN A 197 0.91 -12.39 -2.78
C GLN A 197 1.19 -13.48 -3.77
N THR A 198 0.53 -13.41 -4.90
CA THR A 198 0.78 -14.28 -6.04
C THR A 198 1.56 -13.50 -7.08
N LEU A 199 2.77 -13.97 -7.41
CA LEU A 199 3.53 -13.44 -8.53
C LEU A 199 3.08 -14.15 -9.81
N GLN A 200 2.61 -13.40 -10.79
CA GLN A 200 2.26 -13.90 -12.13
C GLN A 200 3.26 -13.38 -13.16
N LEU A 201 3.73 -14.29 -14.01
CA LEU A 201 4.52 -13.94 -15.18
C LEU A 201 3.57 -13.81 -16.37
N MET A 202 3.60 -12.65 -17.00
CA MET A 202 2.71 -12.29 -18.10
C MET A 202 3.54 -11.91 -19.32
N LYS A 203 3.00 -12.11 -20.52
CA LYS A 203 3.55 -11.55 -21.75
C LYS A 203 2.51 -10.70 -22.42
N PHE A 204 2.89 -9.50 -22.85
CA PHE A 204 2.01 -8.65 -23.64
C PHE A 204 1.77 -9.27 -25.01
N ASN A 205 0.50 -9.41 -25.37
CA ASN A 205 0.07 -9.87 -26.69
C ASN A 205 -0.41 -8.65 -27.50
N PRO A 206 0.32 -8.25 -28.57
CA PRO A 206 -0.06 -7.09 -29.38
C PRO A 206 -1.38 -7.31 -30.15
N ASP A 207 -1.75 -8.56 -30.46
CA ASP A 207 -2.98 -8.85 -31.20
C ASP A 207 -4.23 -8.60 -30.35
N THR A 208 -4.16 -8.92 -29.04
CA THR A 208 -5.26 -8.67 -28.10
C THR A 208 -5.12 -7.32 -27.39
N GLY A 209 -3.97 -6.66 -27.48
CA GLY A 209 -3.64 -5.44 -26.76
C GLY A 209 -3.52 -5.62 -25.24
N ARG A 210 -3.37 -6.85 -24.76
CA ARG A 210 -3.35 -7.17 -23.31
C ARG A 210 -2.25 -8.15 -22.95
N ALA A 211 -1.85 -8.10 -21.69
CA ALA A 211 -0.96 -9.08 -21.10
C ALA A 211 -1.72 -10.38 -20.79
N GLU A 212 -1.14 -11.49 -21.16
CA GLU A 212 -1.67 -12.83 -20.96
C GLU A 212 -0.70 -13.67 -20.12
N PRO A 213 -1.18 -14.66 -19.35
CA PRO A 213 -0.31 -15.53 -18.58
C PRO A 213 0.73 -16.22 -19.48
N MET A 214 2.02 -16.08 -19.12
CA MET A 214 3.09 -16.73 -19.82
C MET A 214 3.21 -18.18 -19.35
N PRO A 215 3.01 -19.18 -20.23
CA PRO A 215 3.24 -20.56 -19.87
C PRO A 215 4.73 -20.76 -19.57
N LEU A 216 5.04 -21.24 -18.38
CA LEU A 216 6.41 -21.63 -18.06
C LEU A 216 6.75 -22.92 -18.84
N PRO A 217 7.92 -22.98 -19.51
CA PRO A 217 8.38 -24.21 -20.12
C PRO A 217 8.46 -25.35 -19.08
N GLU A 218 8.17 -26.55 -19.49
CA GLU A 218 8.31 -27.74 -18.63
C GLU A 218 9.73 -27.81 -18.04
N GLY A 219 9.84 -27.92 -16.72
CA GLY A 219 11.11 -27.90 -16.00
C GLY A 219 11.72 -26.52 -15.74
N ALA A 220 11.06 -25.42 -16.13
CA ALA A 220 11.51 -24.08 -15.82
C ALA A 220 11.55 -23.86 -14.29
N LYS A 221 12.70 -23.34 -13.82
CA LYS A 221 12.89 -22.96 -12.40
C LYS A 221 12.90 -21.44 -12.29
N ALA A 222 11.94 -20.89 -11.57
CA ALA A 222 11.99 -19.49 -11.19
C ALA A 222 13.04 -19.30 -10.07
N ARG A 223 14.00 -18.37 -10.28
CA ARG A 223 14.95 -17.96 -9.24
C ARG A 223 14.58 -16.57 -8.79
N MET A 224 14.16 -16.43 -7.53
CA MET A 224 13.94 -15.14 -6.91
C MET A 224 15.19 -14.79 -6.11
N GLN A 225 15.73 -13.58 -6.34
CA GLN A 225 16.81 -13.04 -5.54
C GLN A 225 16.27 -11.88 -4.73
N ILE A 226 16.13 -12.08 -3.42
CA ILE A 226 15.76 -11.01 -2.49
C ILE A 226 17.03 -10.30 -2.07
N ARG A 227 17.14 -9.02 -2.43
CA ARG A 227 18.20 -8.15 -1.91
C ARG A 227 17.61 -7.33 -0.76
N ARG A 228 18.28 -7.35 0.38
CA ARG A 228 17.94 -6.45 1.48
C ARG A 228 18.42 -5.05 1.10
N ARG A 229 17.59 -4.04 1.27
CA ARG A 229 18.02 -2.65 1.22
C ARG A 229 18.98 -2.43 2.39
N PRO A 230 20.17 -1.81 2.19
CA PRO A 230 21.01 -1.45 3.31
C PRO A 230 20.22 -0.49 4.23
N ARG A 231 20.34 -0.68 5.54
CA ARG A 231 19.76 0.25 6.51
C ARG A 231 20.49 1.58 6.40
N HIS A 232 19.81 2.68 6.66
CA HIS A 232 20.46 3.98 6.75
C HIS A 232 21.46 3.98 7.87
N GLN A 233 22.58 4.64 7.62
CA GLN A 233 23.64 4.88 8.60
C GLN A 233 23.77 6.38 8.79
N VAL A 234 23.88 6.77 10.04
CA VAL A 234 24.06 8.18 10.44
C VAL A 234 25.38 8.28 11.20
N ASP A 235 26.26 9.14 10.74
CA ASP A 235 27.51 9.43 11.43
C ASP A 235 27.27 10.60 12.40
N ILE A 236 27.51 10.37 13.69
CA ILE A 236 27.47 11.41 14.71
C ILE A 236 28.91 11.75 15.05
N THR A 237 29.25 13.02 14.95
CA THR A 237 30.56 13.55 15.38
C THR A 237 30.36 14.55 16.50
N LEU A 238 30.93 14.27 17.65
CA LEU A 238 31.00 15.20 18.77
C LEU A 238 32.42 15.73 18.93
N ARG A 239 32.58 17.04 19.05
CA ARG A 239 33.88 17.69 19.29
C ARG A 239 33.94 18.14 20.74
N HIS A 240 35.01 17.78 21.42
CA HIS A 240 35.27 18.25 22.77
C HIS A 240 35.99 19.61 22.70
N ASP A 241 35.34 20.70 23.12
CA ASP A 241 35.77 22.08 22.92
C ASP A 241 37.15 22.39 23.54
N GLU A 242 37.43 21.87 24.73
CA GLU A 242 38.68 22.16 25.44
C GLU A 242 39.92 21.44 24.84
N SER A 243 39.70 20.20 24.34
CA SER A 243 40.80 19.38 23.80
C SER A 243 40.89 19.42 22.27
N GLY A 244 39.84 19.88 21.59
CA GLY A 244 39.69 19.85 20.14
C GLY A 244 39.55 18.43 19.55
N ARG A 245 39.44 17.41 20.40
CA ARG A 245 39.26 16.02 19.94
C ARG A 245 37.88 15.80 19.38
N GLU A 246 37.85 15.02 18.30
CA GLU A 246 36.58 14.60 17.66
C GLU A 246 36.34 13.12 17.92
N PHE A 247 35.11 12.79 18.29
CA PHE A 247 34.65 11.44 18.50
C PHE A 247 33.53 11.20 17.49
N THR A 248 33.72 10.23 16.60
CA THR A 248 32.73 9.89 15.56
C THR A 248 32.22 8.49 15.80
N ARG A 249 30.90 8.31 15.65
CA ARG A 249 30.24 7.02 15.74
C ARG A 249 29.21 6.86 14.62
N THR A 250 29.30 5.75 13.90
CA THR A 250 28.31 5.37 12.91
C THR A 250 27.17 4.60 13.58
N ILE A 251 25.96 5.09 13.47
CA ILE A 251 24.73 4.46 13.98
C ILE A 251 24.00 3.84 12.80
N THR A 252 23.69 2.55 12.89
CA THR A 252 22.82 1.89 11.91
C THR A 252 21.39 1.93 12.42
N LEU A 253 20.51 2.62 11.71
CA LEU A 253 19.10 2.76 12.04
C LEU A 253 18.39 1.39 11.98
N THR A 254 17.33 1.22 12.75
CA THR A 254 16.44 0.08 12.61
C THR A 254 15.73 0.13 11.27
N GLU A 255 15.03 -0.94 10.90
CA GLU A 255 14.30 -1.00 9.64
C GLU A 255 13.14 0.00 9.62
N ASP A 256 12.41 0.10 10.73
CA ASP A 256 11.26 1.01 10.87
C ASP A 256 11.72 2.48 10.87
N GLU A 257 12.86 2.80 11.50
CA GLU A 257 13.47 4.12 11.48
C GLU A 257 13.98 4.50 10.08
N SER A 258 14.57 3.55 9.36
CA SER A 258 15.01 3.75 7.97
C SER A 258 13.82 3.99 7.03
N GLU A 259 12.71 3.27 7.23
CA GLU A 259 11.47 3.46 6.46
C GLU A 259 10.83 4.82 6.76
N ALA A 260 10.83 5.24 8.03
CA ALA A 260 10.34 6.56 8.41
C ALA A 260 11.15 7.68 7.74
N LEU A 261 12.47 7.53 7.67
CA LEU A 261 13.36 8.49 7.02
C LEU A 261 13.13 8.55 5.51
N ASP A 262 12.93 7.39 4.86
CA ASP A 262 12.65 7.29 3.41
C ASP A 262 11.33 7.97 3.00
N THR A 263 10.38 8.10 3.93
CA THR A 263 9.05 8.69 3.68
C THR A 263 8.94 10.15 4.09
N ALA A 264 9.92 10.68 4.81
CA ALA A 264 9.94 12.06 5.28
C ALA A 264 10.44 13.03 4.19
N SER A 265 10.04 14.30 4.32
CA SER A 265 10.67 15.39 3.57
C SER A 265 12.01 15.76 4.20
N GLU A 266 12.96 16.29 3.42
CA GLU A 266 14.25 16.71 3.92
C GLU A 266 14.17 17.67 5.11
N GLU A 267 13.15 18.55 5.13
CA GLU A 267 12.90 19.50 6.23
C GLU A 267 12.49 18.82 7.55
N GLY A 268 12.00 17.57 7.49
CA GLY A 268 11.58 16.79 8.66
C GLY A 268 12.65 15.84 9.22
N TYR A 269 13.80 15.69 8.58
CA TYR A 269 14.80 14.69 8.94
C TYR A 269 15.36 14.90 10.36
N GLU A 270 15.70 16.11 10.74
CA GLU A 270 16.27 16.40 12.06
C GLU A 270 15.31 16.02 13.19
N ALA A 271 14.05 16.43 13.07
CA ALA A 271 13.03 16.14 14.08
C ALA A 271 12.74 14.63 14.19
N LEU A 272 12.82 13.90 13.08
CA LEU A 272 12.66 12.43 13.08
C LEU A 272 13.86 11.75 13.72
N LEU A 273 15.08 12.14 13.38
CA LEU A 273 16.31 11.57 13.93
C LEU A 273 16.38 11.73 15.44
N GLU A 274 15.97 12.87 16.00
CA GLU A 274 15.87 13.10 17.45
C GLU A 274 14.90 12.12 18.15
N GLY A 275 13.85 11.72 17.46
CA GLY A 275 12.85 10.77 17.95
C GLY A 275 13.31 9.31 17.95
N PHE A 276 14.34 8.95 17.19
CA PHE A 276 14.74 7.56 16.98
C PHE A 276 15.47 6.97 18.17
N GLU A 277 15.09 5.73 18.54
CA GLU A 277 15.72 5.01 19.64
C GLU A 277 17.18 4.66 19.34
N SER A 278 17.48 4.27 18.10
CA SER A 278 18.86 4.01 17.65
C SER A 278 19.77 5.23 17.83
N MET A 279 19.27 6.45 17.53
CA MET A 279 20.00 7.68 17.71
C MET A 279 20.27 7.97 19.17
N ARG A 280 19.25 7.86 20.04
CA ARG A 280 19.41 8.07 21.49
C ARG A 280 20.42 7.11 22.11
N ASN A 281 20.36 5.83 21.72
CA ASN A 281 21.31 4.83 22.19
C ASN A 281 22.74 5.13 21.70
N GLY A 282 22.90 5.52 20.45
CA GLY A 282 24.20 5.90 19.87
C GLY A 282 24.80 7.12 20.55
N PHE A 283 24.02 8.15 20.87
CA PHE A 283 24.48 9.32 21.63
C PHE A 283 24.92 8.95 23.05
N ASN A 284 24.14 8.10 23.74
CA ASN A 284 24.50 7.68 25.09
C ASN A 284 25.80 6.88 25.13
N GLU A 285 26.02 6.02 24.15
CA GLU A 285 27.26 5.23 24.03
C GLU A 285 28.45 6.13 23.67
N LEU A 286 28.28 7.09 22.76
CA LEU A 286 29.30 8.05 22.39
C LEU A 286 29.68 8.96 23.59
N ALA A 287 28.69 9.42 24.35
CA ALA A 287 28.90 10.17 25.58
C ALA A 287 29.69 9.34 26.62
N ALA A 288 29.35 8.07 26.78
CA ALA A 288 30.09 7.17 27.70
C ALA A 288 31.55 6.97 27.27
N ASP A 289 31.83 6.93 25.97
CA ASP A 289 33.20 6.82 25.44
C ASP A 289 34.02 8.09 25.74
N ILE A 290 33.39 9.28 25.58
CA ILE A 290 34.04 10.59 25.92
C ILE A 290 34.37 10.64 27.43
N PHE A 291 33.42 10.24 28.29
CA PHE A 291 33.65 10.23 29.74
C PHE A 291 34.73 9.25 30.18
N ARG A 292 34.84 8.09 29.55
CA ARG A 292 35.93 7.13 29.79
C ARG A 292 37.31 7.68 29.41
N ASP A 293 37.41 8.34 28.29
CA ASP A 293 38.66 8.96 27.83
C ASP A 293 39.10 10.12 28.75
N SER A 294 38.13 10.93 29.21
CA SER A 294 38.39 12.04 30.14
C SER A 294 38.84 11.59 31.53
N SER A 295 38.40 10.40 31.99
CA SER A 295 38.79 9.84 33.30
C SER A 295 40.12 9.06 33.28
N GLY A 296 40.52 8.52 32.12
CA GLY A 296 41.79 7.79 31.97
C GLY A 296 43.06 8.67 31.94
N GLY A 297 42.92 9.98 31.71
CA GLY A 297 44.04 10.91 31.61
C GLY A 297 44.68 11.40 32.93
N LYS A 298 44.20 10.90 34.11
CA LYS A 298 44.73 11.38 35.43
C LYS A 298 45.62 10.39 36.17
N SER A 299 46.13 9.34 35.52
CA SER A 299 46.92 8.28 36.22
C SER A 299 48.37 8.14 35.82
N GLU A 300 49.04 9.14 35.25
CA GLU A 300 50.51 9.08 35.06
C GLU A 300 51.17 10.45 35.31
N ALA A 301 51.17 10.88 36.56
CA ALA A 301 52.13 11.89 37.02
C ALA A 301 52.33 11.78 38.53
N SER A 302 53.19 10.87 38.99
CA SER A 302 54.08 11.08 40.15
C SER A 302 54.82 9.84 40.52
N ALA A 303 56.10 9.72 40.15
CA ALA A 303 57.13 9.12 40.95
C ALA A 303 58.38 10.03 40.77
N PRO A 304 58.74 10.83 41.78
CA PRO A 304 60.10 11.33 41.85
C PRO A 304 60.98 10.32 42.60
N THR A 305 62.11 10.01 42.06
CA THR A 305 63.28 9.46 42.75
C THR A 305 63.73 10.34 43.89
#